data_d4d91b39c84f9044181db3e2a8c8e630
#
_entry.id   d4d91b39c84f9044181db3e2a8c8e630
#
_cell.length_a   1.000
_cell.length_b   1.000
_cell.length_c   1.000
_cell.angle_alpha   90.00
_cell.angle_beta   90.00
_cell.angle_gamma   90.00
#
_symmetry.space_group_name_H-M   'P 1'
#
loop_
_entity.id
_entity.type
_entity.pdbx_description
1 polymer ?
#
loop_
_entity_poly.entity_id
_entity_poly.type
_entity_poly.pdbx_seq_one_letter_code
_entity_poly.pdbx_strand_id
1 'polypeptide(L)'
;MRNKWIRRFFPIIALLLLAPWPVAYAHSLDANAMGGQDAVRIDAAEASAQPTWTAFGEAIGGVTPGDLFYIDATDNPADIVVTVYITNAQELIGCYRNLILKVGVYAESDTGEWEKASMGNGEPIPETFITMRNARVSATLPGLAKYKVTIDGGSFYCTTANTDSGSLSPQFYLEVD
;
A
#
# COMPACT_ATOMS: atom_id res chain seq x y z
N MET A 1 -18.70 -37.49 47.83
CA MET A 1 -19.26 -36.89 46.60
C MET A 1 -18.26 -35.87 46.04
N ARG A 2 -17.60 -36.19 44.96
CA ARG A 2 -16.47 -35.42 44.44
C ARG A 2 -16.94 -34.51 43.31
N ASN A 3 -16.82 -33.21 43.51
CA ASN A 3 -17.11 -32.16 42.55
C ASN A 3 -16.22 -32.26 41.31
N LYS A 4 -16.80 -32.68 40.19
CA LYS A 4 -16.21 -32.65 38.85
C LYS A 4 -16.67 -31.41 38.09
N TRP A 5 -16.27 -30.22 38.52
CA TRP A 5 -16.65 -28.97 37.83
C TRP A 5 -15.47 -28.03 37.53
N ILE A 6 -14.31 -28.60 37.21
CA ILE A 6 -13.19 -27.78 36.73
C ILE A 6 -12.59 -28.51 35.56
N ARG A 7 -12.99 -28.19 34.35
CA ARG A 7 -12.22 -28.39 33.10
C ARG A 7 -13.09 -28.18 31.88
N ARG A 8 -13.47 -26.95 31.60
CA ARG A 8 -13.84 -26.50 30.23
C ARG A 8 -13.72 -25.00 30.10
N PHE A 9 -12.56 -24.44 30.43
CA PHE A 9 -12.13 -23.14 29.94
C PHE A 9 -10.80 -23.35 29.25
N PHE A 10 -10.86 -23.66 27.97
CA PHE A 10 -9.74 -23.65 27.04
C PHE A 10 -10.21 -23.05 25.72
N PRO A 11 -9.34 -22.47 24.98
CA PRO A 11 -8.91 -21.08 24.94
C PRO A 11 -9.48 -20.44 23.68
N ILE A 12 -10.27 -19.41 23.87
CA ILE A 12 -10.72 -18.52 22.79
C ILE A 12 -9.74 -17.34 22.68
N ILE A 13 -8.45 -17.60 22.77
CA ILE A 13 -7.44 -16.51 22.67
C ILE A 13 -6.45 -16.72 21.51
N ALA A 14 -6.70 -17.63 20.60
CA ALA A 14 -5.75 -17.91 19.52
C ALA A 14 -6.28 -17.59 18.11
N LEU A 15 -7.39 -16.87 17.97
CA LEU A 15 -7.97 -16.61 16.65
C LEU A 15 -8.08 -15.12 16.28
N LEU A 16 -7.28 -14.26 16.90
CA LEU A 16 -7.35 -12.81 16.70
C LEU A 16 -6.12 -12.23 16.00
N LEU A 17 -5.33 -13.05 15.31
CA LEU A 17 -4.07 -12.58 14.71
C LEU A 17 -3.88 -12.94 13.23
N LEU A 18 -4.93 -13.18 12.47
CA LEU A 18 -4.85 -13.36 11.03
C LEU A 18 -5.88 -12.49 10.31
N ALA A 19 -5.97 -11.20 10.67
CA ALA A 19 -6.44 -10.25 9.70
C ALA A 19 -5.35 -10.20 8.61
N PRO A 20 -5.66 -10.49 7.34
CA PRO A 20 -4.71 -10.28 6.27
C PRO A 20 -4.46 -8.78 6.16
N TRP A 21 -3.36 -8.35 6.71
CA TRP A 21 -2.86 -6.99 6.56
C TRP A 21 -2.55 -6.78 5.08
N PRO A 22 -2.77 -5.59 4.52
CA PRO A 22 -2.26 -5.30 3.20
C PRO A 22 -0.75 -5.56 3.22
N VAL A 23 -0.30 -6.48 2.38
CA VAL A 23 1.12 -6.78 2.29
C VAL A 23 1.68 -5.88 1.21
N ALA A 24 2.56 -5.00 1.61
CA ALA A 24 3.32 -4.17 0.69
C ALA A 24 4.68 -4.86 0.40
N TYR A 25 4.99 -5.03 -0.86
CA TYR A 25 6.28 -5.54 -1.31
C TYR A 25 7.01 -4.44 -2.06
N ALA A 26 8.28 -4.25 -1.74
CA ALA A 26 9.16 -3.36 -2.45
C ALA A 26 10.18 -4.15 -3.28
N HIS A 27 10.38 -3.74 -4.51
CA HIS A 27 11.44 -4.24 -5.37
C HIS A 27 12.10 -3.06 -6.07
N SER A 28 13.42 -2.96 -5.93
CA SER A 28 14.21 -2.11 -6.81
C SER A 28 14.73 -2.98 -7.94
N LEU A 29 14.43 -2.64 -9.17
CA LEU A 29 15.25 -3.08 -10.27
C LEU A 29 16.58 -2.36 -10.12
N ASP A 30 17.67 -3.12 -9.98
CA ASP A 30 19.00 -2.54 -9.89
C ASP A 30 19.25 -1.61 -11.05
N ALA A 31 19.22 -0.31 -10.82
CA ALA A 31 19.67 0.70 -11.76
C ALA A 31 21.16 0.52 -12.13
N ASN A 32 21.86 -0.40 -11.48
CA ASN A 32 23.23 -0.83 -11.80
C ASN A 32 23.39 -1.47 -13.17
N ALA A 33 22.32 -1.80 -13.87
CA ALA A 33 22.41 -2.27 -15.27
C ALA A 33 22.72 -1.15 -16.28
N MET A 34 22.65 0.12 -15.88
CA MET A 34 22.89 1.28 -16.76
C MET A 34 24.03 2.21 -16.32
N GLY A 35 25.07 1.67 -15.73
CA GLY A 35 26.33 2.41 -15.57
C GLY A 35 26.48 3.20 -14.28
N GLY A 36 26.49 2.54 -13.15
CA GLY A 36 27.24 3.01 -11.98
C GLY A 36 26.75 4.27 -11.30
N GLN A 37 25.49 4.38 -11.04
CA GLN A 37 24.93 5.43 -10.18
C GLN A 37 24.26 4.80 -8.97
N ASP A 38 24.42 5.44 -7.83
CA ASP A 38 24.06 4.95 -6.51
C ASP A 38 22.59 4.54 -6.41
N ALA A 39 22.37 3.42 -5.74
CA ALA A 39 21.10 2.72 -5.70
C ALA A 39 20.02 3.54 -4.96
N VAL A 40 18.87 3.63 -5.56
CA VAL A 40 17.64 4.06 -4.88
C VAL A 40 17.27 2.99 -3.86
N ARG A 41 17.06 3.39 -2.61
CA ARG A 41 16.60 2.49 -1.55
C ARG A 41 15.08 2.53 -1.47
N ILE A 42 14.49 1.36 -1.30
CA ILE A 42 13.05 1.22 -1.13
C ILE A 42 12.77 0.40 0.11
N ASP A 43 11.98 0.95 1.01
CA ASP A 43 11.52 0.29 2.21
C ASP A 43 9.99 0.25 2.22
N ALA A 44 9.42 -0.90 2.60
CA ALA A 44 7.99 -0.99 2.87
C ALA A 44 7.68 -0.29 4.20
N ALA A 45 6.54 0.40 4.25
CA ALA A 45 6.08 1.01 5.50
C ALA A 45 5.79 -0.07 6.55
N GLU A 46 6.06 0.27 7.81
CA GLU A 46 5.70 -0.61 8.93
C GLU A 46 4.19 -0.86 8.96
N ALA A 47 3.79 -2.03 9.44
CA ALA A 47 2.39 -2.46 9.48
C ALA A 47 1.47 -1.46 10.21
N SER A 48 1.99 -0.75 11.21
CA SER A 48 1.25 0.29 11.96
C SER A 48 0.98 1.56 11.15
N ALA A 49 1.78 1.83 10.12
CA ALA A 49 1.64 2.98 9.23
C ALA A 49 0.84 2.68 7.97
N GLN A 50 0.60 1.40 7.67
CA GLN A 50 -0.10 0.99 6.45
C GLN A 50 -1.60 1.33 6.49
N PRO A 51 -2.23 1.50 5.31
CA PRO A 51 -3.66 1.75 5.22
C PRO A 51 -4.46 0.58 5.80
N THR A 52 -5.56 0.89 6.46
CA THR A 52 -6.47 -0.11 7.01
C THR A 52 -7.83 -0.02 6.34
N TRP A 53 -8.53 -1.16 6.32
CA TRP A 53 -9.87 -1.29 5.75
C TRP A 53 -10.89 -1.26 6.89
N THR A 54 -11.97 -0.53 6.71
CA THR A 54 -13.10 -0.65 7.63
C THR A 54 -13.75 -2.03 7.49
N ALA A 55 -14.26 -2.52 8.60
CA ALA A 55 -14.70 -3.87 8.87
C ALA A 55 -15.13 -4.71 7.64
N PHE A 56 -14.47 -5.80 7.46
CA PHE A 56 -14.88 -6.87 6.55
C PHE A 56 -16.27 -7.39 6.95
N GLY A 57 -17.11 -7.63 5.97
CA GLY A 57 -18.50 -8.02 6.17
C GLY A 57 -19.50 -6.91 5.86
N GLU A 58 -19.05 -5.66 5.72
CA GLU A 58 -19.90 -4.60 5.20
C GLU A 58 -19.90 -4.59 3.67
N ALA A 59 -21.08 -4.39 3.09
CA ALA A 59 -21.22 -4.31 1.64
C ALA A 59 -20.47 -3.12 1.04
N ILE A 60 -20.31 -2.05 1.81
CA ILE A 60 -19.62 -0.81 1.44
C ILE A 60 -18.72 -0.41 2.58
N GLY A 61 -17.47 -0.06 2.26
CA GLY A 61 -16.51 0.41 3.23
C GLY A 61 -15.59 1.48 2.70
N GLY A 62 -14.86 2.11 3.61
CA GLY A 62 -13.81 3.07 3.35
C GLY A 62 -12.43 2.50 3.67
N VAL A 63 -11.41 3.19 3.17
CA VAL A 63 -10.02 2.90 3.44
C VAL A 63 -9.44 4.02 4.29
N THR A 64 -8.86 3.66 5.42
CA THR A 64 -8.11 4.62 6.24
C THR A 64 -6.78 4.93 5.57
N PRO A 65 -6.39 6.19 5.43
CA PRO A 65 -5.10 6.56 4.86
C PRO A 65 -3.93 5.91 5.57
N GLY A 66 -2.87 5.64 4.82
CA GLY A 66 -1.64 5.08 5.38
C GLY A 66 -0.50 5.05 4.36
N ASP A 67 0.70 4.87 4.87
CA ASP A 67 1.92 4.82 4.07
C ASP A 67 2.11 3.40 3.50
N LEU A 68 2.60 3.28 2.27
CA LEU A 68 2.92 2.01 1.62
C LEU A 68 4.43 1.79 1.54
N PHE A 69 5.15 2.78 1.01
CA PHE A 69 6.58 2.67 0.72
C PHE A 69 7.28 3.99 1.00
N TYR A 70 8.54 3.87 1.39
CA TYR A 70 9.50 4.95 1.46
C TYR A 70 10.58 4.73 0.40
N ILE A 71 10.99 5.80 -0.27
CA ILE A 71 11.98 5.79 -1.35
C ILE A 71 13.05 6.81 -0.97
N ASP A 72 14.29 6.37 -0.88
CA ASP A 72 15.44 7.25 -0.71
C ASP A 72 16.23 7.29 -2.03
N ALA A 73 16.11 8.40 -2.74
CA ALA A 73 16.80 8.70 -3.97
C ALA A 73 17.81 9.85 -3.80
N THR A 74 18.28 10.11 -2.57
CA THR A 74 19.20 11.23 -2.28
C THR A 74 20.54 11.11 -2.98
N ASP A 75 20.95 9.88 -3.28
CA ASP A 75 22.22 9.62 -3.99
C ASP A 75 22.04 9.46 -5.51
N ASN A 76 20.81 9.55 -6.02
CA ASN A 76 20.50 9.45 -7.45
C ASN A 76 20.18 10.82 -8.05
N PRO A 77 21.08 11.38 -8.92
CA PRO A 77 20.84 12.69 -9.52
C PRO A 77 19.85 12.69 -10.68
N ALA A 78 19.49 11.53 -11.21
CA ALA A 78 18.54 11.40 -12.30
C ALA A 78 17.10 11.35 -11.80
N ASP A 79 16.15 11.74 -12.65
CA ASP A 79 14.74 11.49 -12.40
C ASP A 79 14.49 9.98 -12.32
N ILE A 80 13.56 9.59 -11.46
CA ILE A 80 13.13 8.21 -11.27
C ILE A 80 11.68 8.03 -11.71
N VAL A 81 11.36 6.88 -12.27
CA VAL A 81 9.98 6.50 -12.58
C VAL A 81 9.49 5.53 -11.51
N VAL A 82 8.56 5.98 -10.70
CA VAL A 82 7.96 5.17 -9.63
C VAL A 82 6.65 4.59 -10.13
N THR A 83 6.51 3.28 -10.06
CA THR A 83 5.28 2.57 -10.45
C THR A 83 4.77 1.71 -9.31
N VAL A 84 3.52 1.92 -8.93
CA VAL A 84 2.81 1.15 -7.90
C VAL A 84 1.80 0.22 -8.56
N TYR A 85 1.78 -1.03 -8.14
CA TYR A 85 0.87 -2.06 -8.65
C TYR A 85 0.04 -2.68 -7.54
N ILE A 86 -1.15 -3.18 -7.90
CA ILE A 86 -1.85 -4.21 -7.13
C ILE A 86 -1.55 -5.56 -7.78
N THR A 87 -0.85 -6.42 -7.07
CA THR A 87 -0.39 -7.72 -7.60
C THR A 87 -1.50 -8.77 -7.67
N ASN A 88 -2.46 -8.70 -6.75
CA ASN A 88 -3.58 -9.65 -6.65
C ASN A 88 -4.90 -9.10 -7.23
N ALA A 89 -4.84 -8.19 -8.20
CA ALA A 89 -6.02 -7.53 -8.77
C ALA A 89 -7.08 -8.51 -9.32
N GLN A 90 -6.66 -9.64 -9.91
CA GLN A 90 -7.56 -10.67 -10.42
C GLN A 90 -8.36 -11.36 -9.31
N GLU A 91 -7.73 -11.59 -8.17
CA GLU A 91 -8.39 -12.19 -7.00
C GLU A 91 -9.41 -11.19 -6.40
N LEU A 92 -9.04 -9.90 -6.38
CA LEU A 92 -9.93 -8.83 -5.88
C LEU A 92 -11.21 -8.70 -6.70
N ILE A 93 -11.17 -8.95 -8.01
CA ILE A 93 -12.36 -8.92 -8.89
C ILE A 93 -13.44 -9.88 -8.41
N GLY A 94 -13.06 -11.02 -7.83
CA GLY A 94 -13.99 -11.98 -7.25
C GLY A 94 -14.67 -11.49 -5.96
N CYS A 95 -14.02 -10.60 -5.23
CA CYS A 95 -14.46 -10.13 -3.91
C CYS A 95 -15.17 -8.76 -3.97
N TYR A 96 -14.76 -7.91 -4.87
CA TYR A 96 -15.26 -6.54 -4.96
C TYR A 96 -15.95 -6.26 -6.30
N ARG A 97 -17.06 -5.53 -6.25
CA ARG A 97 -17.66 -4.91 -7.44
C ARG A 97 -16.94 -3.64 -7.85
N ASN A 98 -16.46 -2.92 -6.83
CA ASN A 98 -15.70 -1.69 -7.01
C ASN A 98 -14.66 -1.58 -5.91
N LEU A 99 -13.48 -1.14 -6.30
CA LEU A 99 -12.38 -0.76 -5.41
C LEU A 99 -11.67 0.42 -6.06
N ILE A 100 -11.64 1.54 -5.37
CA ILE A 100 -11.00 2.78 -5.82
C ILE A 100 -10.10 3.24 -4.69
N LEU A 101 -8.80 3.37 -4.95
CA LEU A 101 -7.80 3.80 -4.00
C LEU A 101 -7.12 5.06 -4.53
N LYS A 102 -7.10 6.11 -3.72
CA LYS A 102 -6.38 7.34 -4.02
C LYS A 102 -4.93 7.17 -3.60
N VAL A 103 -4.01 7.22 -4.55
CA VAL A 103 -2.57 7.15 -4.32
C VAL A 103 -2.01 8.54 -4.13
N GLY A 104 -1.26 8.75 -3.06
CA GLY A 104 -0.49 9.94 -2.78
C GLY A 104 1.01 9.69 -2.97
N VAL A 105 1.73 10.73 -3.41
CA VAL A 105 3.19 10.75 -3.41
C VAL A 105 3.62 12.03 -2.72
N TYR A 106 4.50 11.91 -1.75
CA TYR A 106 5.00 13.02 -0.94
C TYR A 106 6.51 13.03 -0.96
N ALA A 107 7.10 14.22 -0.98
CA ALA A 107 8.53 14.45 -0.84
C ALA A 107 8.85 14.95 0.57
N GLU A 108 9.98 14.53 1.12
CA GLU A 108 10.51 15.08 2.37
C GLU A 108 11.11 16.46 2.10
N SER A 109 10.64 17.47 2.83
CA SER A 109 11.20 18.83 2.77
C SER A 109 12.50 18.91 3.56
N ASP A 110 13.23 20.01 3.41
CA ASP A 110 14.46 20.29 4.17
C ASP A 110 14.23 20.34 5.70
N THR A 111 12.97 20.54 6.11
CA THR A 111 12.58 20.54 7.54
C THR A 111 12.19 19.17 8.06
N GLY A 112 12.19 18.13 7.19
CA GLY A 112 11.75 16.76 7.51
C GLY A 112 10.22 16.58 7.47
N GLU A 113 9.49 17.56 6.95
CA GLU A 113 8.04 17.44 6.78
C GLU A 113 7.71 16.85 5.41
N TRP A 114 6.58 16.11 5.34
CA TRP A 114 6.13 15.49 4.10
C TRP A 114 5.14 16.40 3.37
N GLU A 115 5.53 16.85 2.19
CA GLU A 115 4.71 17.68 1.32
C GLU A 115 4.35 16.93 0.03
N LYS A 116 3.24 17.31 -0.62
CA LYS A 116 2.89 16.69 -1.91
C LYS A 116 4.01 16.88 -2.91
N ALA A 117 4.45 15.77 -3.48
CA ALA A 117 5.54 15.79 -4.46
C ALA A 117 5.12 16.48 -5.77
N SER A 118 6.11 17.07 -6.43
CA SER A 118 5.98 17.61 -7.78
C SER A 118 6.72 16.71 -8.77
N MET A 119 6.28 16.72 -10.02
CA MET A 119 6.99 16.08 -11.13
C MET A 119 8.30 16.82 -11.43
N GLY A 120 9.19 16.18 -12.22
CA GLY A 120 10.48 16.79 -12.60
C GLY A 120 10.38 18.16 -13.30
N ASN A 121 9.21 18.50 -13.86
CA ASN A 121 8.92 19.83 -14.41
C ASN A 121 8.41 20.85 -13.36
N GLY A 122 8.32 20.49 -12.08
CA GLY A 122 7.82 21.31 -11.00
C GLY A 122 6.30 21.39 -10.86
N GLU A 123 5.55 20.71 -11.72
CA GLU A 123 4.09 20.65 -11.59
C GLU A 123 3.67 19.64 -10.51
N PRO A 124 2.61 19.92 -9.74
CA PRO A 124 2.10 18.98 -8.77
C PRO A 124 1.70 17.65 -9.44
N ILE A 125 2.01 16.54 -8.79
CA ILE A 125 1.52 15.23 -9.24
C ILE A 125 -0.01 15.23 -9.17
N PRO A 126 -0.71 14.94 -10.28
CA PRO A 126 -2.16 14.91 -10.29
C PRO A 126 -2.71 13.83 -9.35
N GLU A 127 -3.93 14.02 -8.87
CA GLU A 127 -4.60 12.97 -8.11
C GLU A 127 -4.71 11.70 -8.95
N THR A 128 -4.19 10.62 -8.41
CA THR A 128 -4.08 9.35 -9.12
C THR A 128 -4.83 8.27 -8.36
N PHE A 129 -5.53 7.42 -9.12
CA PHE A 129 -6.35 6.37 -8.54
C PHE A 129 -5.95 5.00 -9.10
N ILE A 130 -5.76 4.06 -8.18
CA ILE A 130 -5.68 2.63 -8.50
C ILE A 130 -7.07 2.03 -8.37
N THR A 131 -7.43 1.19 -9.34
CA THR A 131 -8.67 0.42 -9.34
C THR A 131 -8.36 -1.02 -9.74
N MET A 132 -9.32 -1.94 -9.58
CA MET A 132 -9.15 -3.32 -10.05
C MET A 132 -8.92 -3.42 -11.57
N ARG A 133 -9.41 -2.46 -12.35
CA ARG A 133 -9.22 -2.45 -13.82
C ARG A 133 -7.96 -1.73 -14.26
N ASN A 134 -7.57 -0.72 -13.50
CA ASN A 134 -6.31 0.01 -13.66
C ASN A 134 -5.49 -0.21 -12.40
N ALA A 135 -4.87 -1.40 -12.31
CA ALA A 135 -4.19 -1.88 -11.12
C ALA A 135 -2.74 -1.34 -10.99
N ARG A 136 -2.40 -0.30 -11.75
CA ARG A 136 -1.08 0.34 -11.70
C ARG A 136 -1.17 1.84 -11.92
N VAL A 137 -0.26 2.57 -11.30
CA VAL A 137 -0.05 4.00 -11.50
C VAL A 137 1.43 4.30 -11.51
N SER A 138 1.85 5.27 -12.32
CA SER A 138 3.25 5.67 -12.42
C SER A 138 3.38 7.19 -12.32
N ALA A 139 4.50 7.63 -11.74
CA ALA A 139 4.88 9.03 -11.67
C ALA A 139 6.37 9.17 -11.89
N THR A 140 6.79 10.24 -12.57
CA THR A 140 8.21 10.61 -12.69
C THR A 140 8.52 11.63 -11.61
N LEU A 141 9.52 11.33 -10.78
CA LEU A 141 9.95 12.12 -9.65
C LEU A 141 11.39 12.60 -9.85
N PRO A 142 11.74 13.81 -9.43
CA PRO A 142 13.13 14.27 -9.41
C PRO A 142 14.01 13.34 -8.57
N GLY A 143 15.28 13.24 -8.93
CA GLY A 143 16.28 12.64 -8.05
C GLY A 143 16.65 13.54 -6.87
N LEU A 144 17.66 13.13 -6.10
CA LEU A 144 18.23 13.87 -4.96
C LEU A 144 17.22 14.17 -3.84
N ALA A 145 16.19 13.34 -3.68
CA ALA A 145 15.15 13.55 -2.68
C ALA A 145 14.69 12.21 -2.06
N LYS A 146 13.95 12.33 -0.96
CA LYS A 146 13.22 11.21 -0.38
C LYS A 146 11.74 11.36 -0.64
N TYR A 147 11.10 10.23 -0.85
CA TYR A 147 9.68 10.17 -1.14
C TYR A 147 8.98 9.15 -0.26
N LYS A 148 7.68 9.34 -0.08
CA LYS A 148 6.80 8.29 0.39
C LYS A 148 5.59 8.15 -0.53
N VAL A 149 5.16 6.91 -0.72
CA VAL A 149 3.95 6.54 -1.45
C VAL A 149 2.90 6.11 -0.44
N THR A 150 1.71 6.65 -0.57
CA THR A 150 0.61 6.45 0.38
C THR A 150 -0.65 6.00 -0.31
N ILE A 151 -1.59 5.46 0.46
CA ILE A 151 -3.01 5.48 0.12
C ILE A 151 -3.64 6.62 0.92
N ASP A 152 -4.06 7.67 0.25
CA ASP A 152 -4.69 8.86 0.86
C ASP A 152 -6.17 8.63 1.22
N GLY A 153 -6.69 7.46 0.92
CA GLY A 153 -8.06 7.05 1.15
C GLY A 153 -8.61 6.21 0.03
N GLY A 154 -9.88 5.91 0.09
CA GLY A 154 -10.53 5.11 -0.92
C GLY A 154 -11.86 4.56 -0.47
N SER A 155 -12.51 3.82 -1.36
CA SER A 155 -13.76 3.13 -1.07
C SER A 155 -13.82 1.79 -1.78
N PHE A 156 -14.59 0.89 -1.21
CA PHE A 156 -14.85 -0.40 -1.83
C PHE A 156 -16.33 -0.79 -1.69
N TYR A 157 -16.76 -1.67 -2.59
CA TYR A 157 -18.05 -2.30 -2.57
C TYR A 157 -17.91 -3.80 -2.81
N CYS A 158 -18.20 -4.61 -1.80
CA CYS A 158 -18.10 -6.06 -1.88
C CYS A 158 -19.24 -6.66 -2.70
N THR A 159 -19.00 -7.81 -3.31
CA THR A 159 -20.07 -8.63 -3.90
C THR A 159 -20.81 -9.36 -2.77
N THR A 160 -22.12 -9.49 -2.89
CA THR A 160 -22.96 -10.19 -1.89
C THR A 160 -22.56 -11.65 -1.69
N ALA A 161 -21.89 -12.27 -2.66
CA ALA A 161 -21.42 -13.66 -2.57
C ALA A 161 -20.16 -13.82 -1.70
N ASN A 162 -19.48 -12.73 -1.36
CA ASN A 162 -18.16 -12.76 -0.72
C ASN A 162 -18.05 -11.90 0.54
N THR A 163 -19.18 -11.57 1.18
CA THR A 163 -19.16 -10.87 2.46
C THR A 163 -18.42 -11.66 3.55
N ASP A 164 -18.43 -13.00 3.46
CA ASP A 164 -17.74 -13.89 4.39
C ASP A 164 -16.25 -14.07 4.05
N SER A 165 -15.86 -13.83 2.79
CA SER A 165 -14.47 -13.90 2.31
C SER A 165 -13.81 -12.51 2.27
N GLY A 166 -14.41 -11.53 2.90
CA GLY A 166 -14.00 -10.12 2.90
C GLY A 166 -12.63 -9.82 3.52
N SER A 167 -11.81 -10.83 3.67
CA SER A 167 -10.44 -10.71 4.16
C SER A 167 -9.41 -10.50 3.06
N LEU A 168 -9.80 -10.45 1.79
CA LEU A 168 -8.84 -10.26 0.71
C LEU A 168 -8.52 -8.78 0.54
N SER A 169 -7.35 -8.39 1.01
CA SER A 169 -6.81 -7.03 0.88
C SER A 169 -5.96 -6.90 -0.38
N PRO A 170 -5.88 -5.71 -0.99
CA PRO A 170 -4.92 -5.44 -2.05
C PRO A 170 -3.50 -5.67 -1.57
N GLN A 171 -2.70 -6.32 -2.39
CA GLN A 171 -1.27 -6.48 -2.20
C GLN A 171 -0.55 -5.50 -3.14
N PHE A 172 0.26 -4.63 -2.55
CA PHE A 172 0.96 -3.60 -3.30
C PHE A 172 2.40 -3.99 -3.58
N TYR A 173 2.88 -3.57 -4.73
CA TYR A 173 4.26 -3.71 -5.18
C TYR A 173 4.72 -2.39 -5.76
N LEU A 174 5.97 -2.01 -5.49
CA LEU A 174 6.60 -0.82 -6.01
C LEU A 174 7.79 -1.20 -6.90
N GLU A 175 7.85 -0.56 -8.05
CA GLU A 175 8.96 -0.61 -8.99
C GLU A 175 9.51 0.79 -9.18
N VAL A 176 10.83 0.92 -9.24
CA VAL A 176 11.53 2.17 -9.53
C VAL A 176 12.53 1.92 -10.66
N ASP A 177 12.41 2.71 -11.74
CA ASP A 177 13.27 2.72 -12.93
C ASP A 177 14.06 4.03 -13.02
#